data_3dc97d9624b2d4b2e57d532b5b103fb9
#
_entry.id   3dc97d9624b2d4b2e57d532b5b103fb9
#
_cell.length_a   1.000
_cell.length_b   1.000
_cell.length_c   1.000
_cell.angle_alpha   90.00
_cell.angle_beta   90.00
_cell.angle_gamma   90.00
#
_symmetry.space_group_name_H-M   'P 1'
#
loop_
_entity.id
_entity.type
_entity.pdbx_description
1 polymer ?
#
loop_
_entity_poly.entity_id
_entity_poly.type
_entity_poly.pdbx_seq_one_letter_code
_entity_poly.pdbx_strand_id
1 'polypeptide(L)'
;MQNDGNRVIVLDYTLFDINDAAELSILSERFAEARWLLFCEDLSVDFVRVLIATSPRFSILLKECSLQEIREALDYAVRGRRFICQRMAEMLLVPMETASDRAKLTPTENEILKDIALGMTTREIAEKRFSSFHTVNTHRKNIFRKLGVNTIHEATKYALRAGLVDSAEYYI
;
A
#
# COMPACT_ATOMS: atom_id res chain seq x y z
N MET A 1 16.38 0.60 -36.78
CA MET A 1 15.17 1.12 -36.11
C MET A 1 15.24 0.62 -34.67
N GLN A 2 15.72 1.46 -33.76
CA GLN A 2 15.69 1.16 -32.31
C GLN A 2 14.21 1.18 -31.89
N ASN A 3 13.78 0.07 -31.33
CA ASN A 3 12.45 -0.07 -30.77
C ASN A 3 12.45 0.68 -29.43
N ASP A 4 12.16 1.98 -29.44
CA ASP A 4 11.91 2.80 -28.25
C ASP A 4 10.56 2.39 -27.63
N GLY A 5 10.42 1.10 -27.36
CA GLY A 5 9.27 0.58 -26.66
C GLY A 5 9.26 1.11 -25.24
N ASN A 6 8.24 1.87 -24.86
CA ASN A 6 7.98 2.24 -23.48
C ASN A 6 8.10 1.00 -22.58
N ARG A 7 9.12 0.98 -21.74
CA ARG A 7 9.30 -0.10 -20.77
C ARG A 7 8.18 -0.02 -19.75
N VAL A 8 7.50 -1.12 -19.49
CA VAL A 8 6.47 -1.21 -18.46
C VAL A 8 7.00 -2.07 -17.32
N ILE A 9 7.00 -1.51 -16.13
CA ILE A 9 7.36 -2.20 -14.88
C ILE A 9 6.06 -2.46 -14.13
N VAL A 10 5.73 -3.73 -13.94
CA VAL A 10 4.62 -4.15 -13.07
C VAL A 10 5.19 -4.44 -11.69
N LEU A 11 4.69 -3.74 -10.70
CA LEU A 11 5.22 -3.80 -9.35
C LEU A 11 4.11 -4.05 -8.33
N ASP A 12 4.26 -5.10 -7.54
CA ASP A 12 3.58 -5.21 -6.25
C ASP A 12 4.53 -4.66 -5.17
N TYR A 13 4.37 -3.37 -4.86
CA TYR A 13 5.28 -2.71 -3.92
C TYR A 13 5.14 -3.24 -2.49
N THR A 14 4.04 -3.92 -2.17
CA THR A 14 3.82 -4.53 -0.85
C THR A 14 4.75 -5.72 -0.58
N LEU A 15 5.41 -6.23 -1.63
CA LEU A 15 6.43 -7.28 -1.53
C LEU A 15 7.84 -6.72 -1.32
N PHE A 16 7.99 -5.40 -1.36
CA PHE A 16 9.27 -4.71 -1.23
C PHE A 16 9.24 -3.78 -0.03
N ASP A 17 10.42 -3.43 0.45
CA ASP A 17 10.61 -2.55 1.61
C ASP A 17 10.53 -1.06 1.19
N ILE A 18 9.43 -0.74 0.50
CA ILE A 18 9.12 0.63 0.06
C ILE A 18 8.16 1.23 1.09
N ASN A 19 8.62 2.30 1.73
CA ASN A 19 7.96 2.83 2.92
C ASN A 19 6.89 3.89 2.62
N ASP A 20 7.07 4.62 1.51
CA ASP A 20 6.13 5.70 1.16
C ASP A 20 6.14 6.01 -0.35
N ALA A 21 5.23 6.92 -0.75
CA ALA A 21 5.11 7.34 -2.14
C ALA A 21 6.33 8.14 -2.64
N ALA A 22 7.08 8.78 -1.74
CA ALA A 22 8.27 9.54 -2.10
C ALA A 22 9.41 8.59 -2.51
N GLU A 23 9.65 7.51 -1.77
CA GLU A 23 10.63 6.49 -2.15
C GLU A 23 10.32 5.87 -3.51
N LEU A 24 9.04 5.57 -3.77
CA LEU A 24 8.60 5.04 -5.05
C LEU A 24 8.79 6.07 -6.18
N SER A 25 8.55 7.34 -5.91
CA SER A 25 8.80 8.43 -6.87
C SER A 25 10.28 8.56 -7.20
N ILE A 26 11.17 8.54 -6.22
CA ILE A 26 12.63 8.56 -6.41
C ILE A 26 13.08 7.35 -7.25
N LEU A 27 12.53 6.16 -6.96
CA LEU A 27 12.81 4.97 -7.75
C LEU A 27 12.38 5.16 -9.21
N SER A 28 11.21 5.78 -9.44
CA SER A 28 10.71 6.03 -10.79
C SER A 28 11.55 7.04 -11.58
N GLU A 29 12.21 7.96 -10.92
CA GLU A 29 13.12 8.92 -11.56
C GLU A 29 14.38 8.25 -12.12
N ARG A 30 14.88 7.21 -11.44
CA ARG A 30 16.02 6.42 -11.93
C ARG A 30 15.70 5.64 -13.20
N PHE A 31 14.43 5.33 -13.44
CA PHE A 31 13.94 4.63 -14.61
C PHE A 31 13.00 5.54 -15.40
N ALA A 32 13.50 6.71 -15.82
CA ALA A 32 12.73 7.78 -16.43
C ALA A 32 11.94 7.36 -17.67
N GLU A 33 12.44 6.38 -18.43
CA GLU A 33 11.81 5.83 -19.63
C GLU A 33 10.74 4.75 -19.33
N ALA A 34 10.59 4.35 -18.05
CA ALA A 34 9.65 3.31 -17.69
C ALA A 34 8.29 3.89 -17.28
N ARG A 35 7.23 3.15 -17.60
CA ARG A 35 5.90 3.30 -17.06
C ARG A 35 5.69 2.26 -15.97
N TRP A 36 5.12 2.68 -14.87
CA TRP A 36 4.95 1.85 -13.68
C TRP A 36 3.49 1.47 -13.53
N LEU A 37 3.22 0.19 -13.42
CA LEU A 37 1.91 -0.36 -13.13
C LEU A 37 1.95 -0.97 -11.73
N LEU A 38 1.38 -0.29 -10.74
CA LEU A 38 1.19 -0.86 -9.42
C LEU A 38 0.05 -1.87 -9.47
N PHE A 39 0.35 -3.11 -9.11
CA PHE A 39 -0.59 -4.23 -9.13
C PHE A 39 -0.64 -4.86 -7.75
N CYS A 40 -1.49 -4.33 -6.86
CA CYS A 40 -1.51 -4.64 -5.44
C CYS A 40 -2.90 -5.11 -4.99
N GLU A 41 -2.96 -5.85 -3.89
CA GLU A 41 -4.24 -6.28 -3.31
C GLU A 41 -5.01 -5.11 -2.70
N ASP A 42 -4.30 -4.24 -2.01
CA ASP A 42 -4.87 -3.08 -1.32
C ASP A 42 -3.91 -1.91 -1.40
N LEU A 43 -4.47 -0.71 -1.61
CA LEU A 43 -3.73 0.54 -1.69
C LEU A 43 -4.49 1.61 -0.92
N SER A 44 -3.83 2.34 -0.02
CA SER A 44 -4.48 3.47 0.61
C SER A 44 -4.69 4.60 -0.38
N VAL A 45 -5.86 5.23 -0.28
CA VAL A 45 -6.23 6.34 -1.15
C VAL A 45 -5.25 7.51 -1.01
N ASP A 46 -4.79 7.78 0.23
CA ASP A 46 -3.84 8.86 0.49
C ASP A 46 -2.48 8.62 -0.17
N PHE A 47 -1.98 7.38 -0.10
CA PHE A 47 -0.75 7.00 -0.82
C PHE A 47 -0.90 7.20 -2.34
N VAL A 48 -2.01 6.70 -2.90
CA VAL A 48 -2.27 6.84 -4.34
C VAL A 48 -2.41 8.32 -4.73
N ARG A 49 -3.10 9.14 -3.94
CA ARG A 49 -3.22 10.58 -4.20
C ARG A 49 -1.86 11.27 -4.28
N VAL A 50 -0.98 11.00 -3.32
CA VAL A 50 0.38 11.55 -3.33
C VAL A 50 1.12 11.07 -4.57
N LEU A 51 1.08 9.78 -4.86
CA LEU A 51 1.81 9.17 -5.97
C LEU A 51 1.37 9.71 -7.34
N ILE A 52 0.05 9.81 -7.59
CA ILE A 52 -0.46 10.31 -8.87
C ILE A 52 -0.26 11.83 -9.03
N ALA A 53 -0.16 12.57 -7.93
CA ALA A 53 0.14 13.99 -7.93
C ALA A 53 1.63 14.26 -8.23
N THR A 54 2.53 13.40 -7.75
CA THR A 54 3.98 13.59 -7.91
C THR A 54 4.50 13.12 -9.26
N SER A 55 3.90 12.08 -9.86
CA SER A 55 4.39 11.55 -11.13
C SER A 55 3.25 11.04 -12.04
N PRO A 56 3.27 11.41 -13.34
CA PRO A 56 2.31 10.89 -14.32
C PRO A 56 2.62 9.47 -14.79
N ARG A 57 3.72 8.87 -14.34
CA ARG A 57 4.21 7.57 -14.82
C ARG A 57 3.54 6.37 -14.17
N PHE A 58 2.83 6.58 -13.05
CA PHE A 58 2.19 5.50 -12.30
C PHE A 58 0.76 5.23 -12.79
N SER A 59 0.49 3.99 -13.12
CA SER A 59 -0.83 3.42 -13.30
C SER A 59 -1.18 2.57 -12.10
N ILE A 60 -2.46 2.51 -11.74
CA ILE A 60 -2.94 1.82 -10.54
C ILE A 60 -3.93 0.73 -10.93
N LEU A 61 -3.67 -0.48 -10.49
CA LEU A 61 -4.49 -1.65 -10.73
C LEU A 61 -4.56 -2.50 -9.46
N LEU A 62 -5.76 -2.88 -9.06
CA LEU A 62 -5.97 -3.77 -7.92
C LEU A 62 -6.01 -5.23 -8.41
N LYS A 63 -5.53 -6.18 -7.60
CA LYS A 63 -5.49 -7.61 -7.96
C LYS A 63 -6.88 -8.23 -8.18
N GLU A 64 -7.92 -7.60 -7.68
CA GLU A 64 -9.31 -8.00 -7.89
C GLU A 64 -9.91 -7.54 -9.23
N CYS A 65 -9.17 -6.71 -9.99
CA CYS A 65 -9.60 -6.23 -11.30
C CYS A 65 -9.80 -7.38 -12.29
N SER A 66 -10.74 -7.20 -13.21
CA SER A 66 -11.02 -8.15 -14.27
C SER A 66 -9.84 -8.30 -15.23
N LEU A 67 -9.78 -9.42 -15.95
CA LEU A 67 -8.79 -9.63 -17.01
C LEU A 67 -8.87 -8.55 -18.11
N GLN A 68 -10.05 -8.00 -18.35
CA GLN A 68 -10.23 -6.92 -19.31
C GLN A 68 -9.54 -5.65 -18.82
N GLU A 69 -9.76 -5.23 -17.56
CA GLU A 69 -9.08 -4.06 -16.98
C GLU A 69 -7.56 -4.23 -16.96
N ILE A 70 -7.07 -5.45 -16.67
CA ILE A 70 -5.63 -5.75 -16.71
C ILE A 70 -5.07 -5.54 -18.11
N ARG A 71 -5.76 -6.01 -19.16
CA ARG A 71 -5.34 -5.82 -20.56
C ARG A 71 -5.35 -4.35 -20.94
N GLU A 72 -6.40 -3.62 -20.58
CA GLU A 72 -6.51 -2.20 -20.83
C GLU A 72 -5.38 -1.42 -20.11
N ALA A 73 -5.10 -1.73 -18.84
CA ALA A 73 -4.02 -1.10 -18.08
C ALA A 73 -2.65 -1.29 -18.76
N LEU A 74 -2.36 -2.50 -19.24
CA LEU A 74 -1.13 -2.79 -19.97
C LEU A 74 -1.06 -2.05 -21.31
N ASP A 75 -2.16 -2.02 -22.07
CA ASP A 75 -2.23 -1.29 -23.35
C ASP A 75 -2.03 0.22 -23.15
N TYR A 76 -2.63 0.82 -22.12
CA TYR A 76 -2.39 2.20 -21.73
C TYR A 76 -0.93 2.46 -21.34
N ALA A 77 -0.35 1.57 -20.54
CA ALA A 77 1.03 1.72 -20.09
C ALA A 77 2.02 1.65 -21.26
N VAL A 78 1.84 0.69 -22.19
CA VAL A 78 2.66 0.57 -23.41
C VAL A 78 2.57 1.82 -24.29
N ARG A 79 1.40 2.45 -24.36
CA ARG A 79 1.18 3.72 -25.10
C ARG A 79 1.65 4.96 -24.32
N GLY A 80 2.28 4.78 -23.16
CA GLY A 80 2.75 5.88 -22.34
C GLY A 80 1.64 6.65 -21.61
N ARG A 81 0.43 6.07 -21.51
CA ARG A 81 -0.72 6.67 -20.83
C ARG A 81 -0.90 6.11 -19.43
N ARG A 82 -1.47 6.90 -18.55
CA ARG A 82 -1.86 6.47 -17.20
C ARG A 82 -3.19 5.72 -17.25
N PHE A 83 -3.28 4.66 -16.46
CA PHE A 83 -4.51 3.94 -16.18
C PHE A 83 -4.75 3.91 -14.66
N ILE A 84 -5.98 4.13 -14.25
CA ILE A 84 -6.43 3.94 -12.87
C ILE A 84 -7.68 3.08 -12.95
N CYS A 85 -7.70 1.91 -12.30
CA CYS A 85 -8.86 1.04 -12.32
C CYS A 85 -10.09 1.74 -11.74
N GLN A 86 -11.27 1.35 -12.21
CA GLN A 86 -12.52 2.00 -11.86
C GLN A 86 -12.72 2.12 -10.34
N ARG A 87 -12.50 1.03 -9.61
CA ARG A 87 -12.64 1.02 -8.15
C ARG A 87 -11.74 2.05 -7.46
N MET A 88 -10.47 2.12 -7.82
CA MET A 88 -9.57 3.12 -7.26
C MET A 88 -9.97 4.54 -7.65
N ALA A 89 -10.42 4.75 -8.89
CA ALA A 89 -10.91 6.05 -9.34
C ALA A 89 -12.13 6.51 -8.51
N GLU A 90 -13.07 5.62 -8.24
CA GLU A 90 -14.22 5.90 -7.37
C GLU A 90 -13.79 6.29 -5.95
N MET A 91 -12.84 5.55 -5.36
CA MET A 91 -12.30 5.87 -4.04
C MET A 91 -11.57 7.23 -4.00
N LEU A 92 -10.88 7.60 -5.09
CA LEU A 92 -10.18 8.89 -5.19
C LEU A 92 -11.14 10.08 -5.30
N LEU A 93 -12.34 9.88 -5.84
CA LEU A 93 -13.38 10.91 -5.97
C LEU A 93 -14.09 11.21 -4.64
N VAL A 94 -14.03 10.30 -3.68
CA VAL A 94 -14.58 10.56 -2.34
C VAL A 94 -13.73 11.65 -1.67
N PRO A 95 -14.35 12.72 -1.11
CA PRO A 95 -13.62 13.74 -0.38
C PRO A 95 -12.77 13.13 0.74
N MET A 96 -11.60 13.72 1.00
CA MET A 96 -10.79 13.30 2.15
C MET A 96 -11.60 13.49 3.43
N GLU A 97 -11.87 12.39 4.14
CA GLU A 97 -12.30 12.49 5.52
C GLU A 97 -11.18 13.17 6.31
N THR A 98 -11.56 14.19 7.07
CA THR A 98 -10.60 14.86 7.95
C THR A 98 -10.04 13.84 8.94
N ALA A 99 -8.81 14.03 9.40
CA ALA A 99 -8.14 13.10 10.32
C ALA A 99 -8.96 12.78 11.61
N SER A 100 -10.00 13.57 11.87
CA SER A 100 -10.96 13.39 12.95
C SER A 100 -11.96 12.24 12.72
N ASP A 101 -12.21 11.84 11.47
CA ASP A 101 -13.21 10.82 11.11
C ASP A 101 -12.59 9.43 10.86
N ARG A 102 -11.27 9.29 10.96
CA ARG A 102 -10.61 7.98 10.87
C ARG A 102 -11.09 7.10 12.02
N ALA A 103 -11.75 6.00 11.71
CA ALA A 103 -12.29 5.09 12.69
C ALA A 103 -11.16 4.63 13.64
N LYS A 104 -11.35 4.83 14.94
CA LYS A 104 -10.40 4.39 15.96
C LYS A 104 -10.19 2.89 15.86
N LEU A 105 -8.95 2.45 16.13
CA LEU A 105 -8.66 1.02 16.23
C LEU A 105 -9.43 0.41 17.40
N THR A 106 -9.95 -0.79 17.19
CA THR A 106 -10.55 -1.57 18.28
C THR A 106 -9.45 -2.05 19.23
N PRO A 107 -9.79 -2.48 20.47
CA PRO A 107 -8.79 -3.04 21.39
C PRO A 107 -7.98 -4.19 20.76
N THR A 108 -8.63 -5.10 20.04
CA THR A 108 -7.98 -6.21 19.34
C THR A 108 -7.03 -5.72 18.24
N GLU A 109 -7.43 -4.71 17.48
CA GLU A 109 -6.58 -4.13 16.43
C GLU A 109 -5.36 -3.42 17.03
N ASN A 110 -5.49 -2.72 18.15
CA ASN A 110 -4.37 -2.12 18.87
C ASN A 110 -3.35 -3.18 19.34
N GLU A 111 -3.84 -4.27 19.88
CA GLU A 111 -3.00 -5.37 20.31
C GLU A 111 -2.26 -6.06 19.15
N ILE A 112 -2.94 -6.25 18.03
CA ILE A 112 -2.32 -6.80 16.80
C ILE A 112 -1.30 -5.81 16.24
N LEU A 113 -1.61 -4.51 16.26
CA LEU A 113 -0.67 -3.47 15.83
C LEU A 113 0.60 -3.45 16.70
N LYS A 114 0.45 -3.66 18.01
CA LYS A 114 1.59 -3.82 18.93
C LYS A 114 2.45 -5.02 18.54
N ASP A 115 1.85 -6.17 18.27
CA ASP A 115 2.60 -7.35 17.85
C ASP A 115 3.32 -7.15 16.50
N ILE A 116 2.68 -6.46 15.55
CA ILE A 116 3.31 -6.06 14.27
C ILE A 116 4.52 -5.18 14.52
N ALA A 117 4.39 -4.18 15.40
CA ALA A 117 5.47 -3.26 15.72
C ALA A 117 6.65 -3.93 16.43
N LEU A 118 6.39 -5.01 17.15
CA LEU A 118 7.43 -5.89 17.76
C LEU A 118 8.06 -6.87 16.76
N GLY A 119 7.74 -6.75 15.47
CA GLY A 119 8.34 -7.55 14.41
C GLY A 119 7.73 -8.94 14.22
N MET A 120 6.61 -9.26 14.85
CA MET A 120 5.96 -10.57 14.72
C MET A 120 5.35 -10.75 13.34
N THR A 121 5.54 -11.92 12.77
CA THR A 121 4.87 -12.34 11.53
C THR A 121 3.38 -12.62 11.76
N THR A 122 2.59 -12.61 10.68
CA THR A 122 1.16 -12.94 10.75
C THR A 122 0.90 -14.32 11.38
N ARG A 123 1.80 -15.29 11.15
CA ARG A 123 1.69 -16.64 11.72
C ARG A 123 1.95 -16.64 13.22
N GLU A 124 3.01 -15.99 13.66
CA GLU A 124 3.33 -15.86 15.09
C GLU A 124 2.24 -15.13 15.88
N ILE A 125 1.65 -14.08 15.29
CA ILE A 125 0.51 -13.38 15.87
C ILE A 125 -0.70 -14.33 15.98
N ALA A 126 -0.97 -15.12 14.93
CA ALA A 126 -2.07 -16.07 14.94
C ALA A 126 -1.90 -17.14 16.03
N GLU A 127 -0.72 -17.71 16.16
CA GLU A 127 -0.35 -18.67 17.22
C GLU A 127 -0.48 -18.04 18.62
N LYS A 128 0.12 -16.87 18.83
CA LYS A 128 0.05 -16.14 20.10
C LYS A 128 -1.37 -15.83 20.56
N ARG A 129 -2.27 -15.53 19.59
CA ARG A 129 -3.64 -15.11 19.87
C ARG A 129 -4.69 -16.22 19.70
N PHE A 130 -4.24 -17.46 19.52
CA PHE A 130 -5.13 -18.61 19.30
C PHE A 130 -6.15 -18.35 18.19
N SER A 131 -5.70 -17.70 17.11
CA SER A 131 -6.54 -17.29 15.99
C SER A 131 -6.04 -17.90 14.67
N SER A 132 -6.86 -17.83 13.61
CA SER A 132 -6.42 -18.29 12.31
C SER A 132 -5.52 -17.24 11.62
N PHE A 133 -4.61 -17.70 10.75
CA PHE A 133 -3.81 -16.82 9.90
C PHE A 133 -4.70 -15.85 9.10
N HIS A 134 -5.81 -16.34 8.57
CA HIS A 134 -6.76 -15.55 7.79
C HIS A 134 -7.41 -14.44 8.63
N THR A 135 -7.80 -14.74 9.87
CA THR A 135 -8.36 -13.76 10.80
C THR A 135 -7.37 -12.64 11.09
N VAL A 136 -6.12 -12.99 11.41
CA VAL A 136 -5.08 -11.99 11.69
C VAL A 136 -4.78 -11.14 10.44
N ASN A 137 -4.73 -11.76 9.26
CA ASN A 137 -4.51 -11.03 8.01
C ASN A 137 -5.65 -10.03 7.73
N THR A 138 -6.90 -10.41 8.03
CA THR A 138 -8.04 -9.50 7.92
C THR A 138 -7.92 -8.31 8.89
N HIS A 139 -7.52 -8.56 10.14
CA HIS A 139 -7.26 -7.47 11.10
C HIS A 139 -6.13 -6.55 10.61
N ARG A 140 -5.02 -7.09 10.08
CA ARG A 140 -3.92 -6.30 9.51
C ARG A 140 -4.40 -5.37 8.40
N LYS A 141 -5.18 -5.89 7.46
CA LYS A 141 -5.79 -5.08 6.38
C LYS A 141 -6.67 -3.96 6.95
N ASN A 142 -7.50 -4.26 7.94
CA ASN A 142 -8.35 -3.26 8.59
C ASN A 142 -7.55 -2.19 9.35
N ILE A 143 -6.49 -2.59 10.07
CA ILE A 143 -5.57 -1.69 10.76
C ILE A 143 -4.93 -0.74 9.76
N PHE A 144 -4.32 -1.26 8.70
CA PHE A 144 -3.63 -0.47 7.70
C PHE A 144 -4.58 0.53 7.02
N ARG A 145 -5.79 0.08 6.65
CA ARG A 145 -6.83 0.95 6.10
C ARG A 145 -7.25 2.06 7.07
N LYS A 146 -7.49 1.73 8.36
CA LYS A 146 -7.90 2.70 9.38
C LYS A 146 -6.81 3.73 9.69
N LEU A 147 -5.55 3.31 9.68
CA LEU A 147 -4.39 4.18 9.91
C LEU A 147 -4.00 4.97 8.65
N GLY A 148 -4.44 4.55 7.48
CA GLY A 148 -4.00 5.12 6.20
C GLY A 148 -2.53 4.81 5.89
N VAL A 149 -2.04 3.65 6.34
CA VAL A 149 -0.66 3.19 6.12
C VAL A 149 -0.64 2.01 5.16
N ASN A 150 0.48 1.83 4.45
CA ASN A 150 0.61 0.79 3.43
C ASN A 150 1.69 -0.23 3.74
N THR A 151 2.60 0.11 4.64
CA THR A 151 3.74 -0.73 4.99
C THR A 151 3.77 -1.05 6.48
N ILE A 152 4.44 -2.16 6.84
CA ILE A 152 4.71 -2.53 8.23
C ILE A 152 5.49 -1.42 8.93
N HIS A 153 6.44 -0.82 8.22
CA HIS A 153 7.28 0.25 8.78
C HIS A 153 6.46 1.50 9.17
N GLU A 154 5.52 1.92 8.33
CA GLU A 154 4.60 3.01 8.66
C GLU A 154 3.71 2.67 9.84
N ALA A 155 3.18 1.43 9.88
CA ALA A 155 2.38 0.94 11.00
C ALA A 155 3.20 0.93 12.31
N THR A 156 4.47 0.51 12.26
CA THR A 156 5.39 0.54 13.39
C THR A 156 5.68 1.97 13.85
N LYS A 157 5.96 2.89 12.92
CA LYS A 157 6.14 4.31 13.26
C LYS A 157 4.89 4.89 13.95
N TYR A 158 3.71 4.50 13.48
CA TYR A 158 2.46 4.92 14.12
C TYR A 158 2.35 4.37 15.56
N ALA A 159 2.62 3.06 15.76
CA ALA A 159 2.57 2.41 17.06
C ALA A 159 3.52 3.08 18.09
N LEU A 160 4.76 3.41 17.66
CA LEU A 160 5.73 4.14 18.48
C LEU A 160 5.22 5.54 18.84
N ARG A 161 4.71 6.30 17.88
CA ARG A 161 4.17 7.65 18.13
C ARG A 161 2.92 7.65 19.01
N ALA A 162 2.11 6.60 18.91
CA ALA A 162 0.91 6.41 19.73
C ALA A 162 1.22 5.85 21.13
N GLY A 163 2.51 5.54 21.43
CA GLY A 163 2.93 4.97 22.72
C GLY A 163 2.42 3.54 22.95
N LEU A 164 2.11 2.81 21.87
CA LEU A 164 1.67 1.41 21.96
C LEU A 164 2.85 0.45 22.18
N VAL A 165 4.05 0.86 21.78
CA VAL A 165 5.31 0.13 21.94
C VAL A 165 6.37 1.11 22.40
N ASP A 166 7.20 0.69 23.36
CA ASP A 166 8.31 1.51 23.83
C ASP A 166 9.50 1.41 22.84
N SER A 167 10.20 2.52 22.62
CA SER A 167 11.38 2.51 21.75
C SER A 167 12.48 1.57 22.25
N ALA A 168 12.51 1.29 23.54
CA ALA A 168 13.42 0.32 24.17
C ALA A 168 13.06 -1.14 23.83
N GLU A 169 11.80 -1.46 23.54
CA GLU A 169 11.34 -2.80 23.15
C GLU A 169 11.61 -3.11 21.68
N TYR A 170 11.85 -2.07 20.85
CA TYR A 170 12.07 -2.21 19.40
C TYR A 170 13.51 -2.62 19.05
N TYR A 171 14.50 -2.35 19.92
CA TYR A 171 15.92 -2.60 19.66
C TYR A 171 16.46 -3.91 20.27
N ILE A 172 15.60 -4.84 20.66
CA ILE A 172 15.96 -6.20 21.07
C ILE A 172 15.64 -7.16 19.94
#